data_86f0ca0583439dbd21b5b3d672e7c776
#
_entry.id   86f0ca0583439dbd21b5b3d672e7c776
#
_cell.length_a   1.000
_cell.length_b   1.000
_cell.length_c   1.000
_cell.angle_alpha   90.00
_cell.angle_beta   90.00
_cell.angle_gamma   90.00
#
_symmetry.space_group_name_H-M   'P 1'
#
loop_
_entity.id
_entity.type
_entity.pdbx_description
1 polymer ?
#
loop_
_entity_poly.entity_id
_entity_poly.type
_entity_poly.pdbx_seq_one_letter_code
_entity_poly.pdbx_strand_id
1 'polypeptide(L)'
;MPKRLLCCIFLVLMCVSGCDDAPKPKIGISFGVGEAKRWPAEKGYMEERAQELGMEVETRFNKADAPKTQMQDCFELIDSGISVLILIPRDARKANEILAYAKKKNVKVISYARAVMGEDIDFFVGYDTYRIGQSLGLHLTEKTYKGNLAILKGDKNDFNSPLLYDGAMISIRPLVERGAIHMILDEYVNGWSVDLAKRMLTDAIIKNDYKI
;
A
#
# COMPACT_ATOMS: atom_id res chain seq x y z
N MET A 1 -69.42 1.13 22.67
CA MET A 1 -68.54 1.44 21.53
C MET A 1 -67.13 1.99 21.86
N PRO A 2 -66.53 1.79 23.05
CA PRO A 2 -65.15 2.28 23.27
C PRO A 2 -64.04 1.22 23.14
N LYS A 3 -64.35 -0.10 23.05
CA LYS A 3 -63.33 -1.17 23.02
C LYS A 3 -62.57 -1.33 21.68
N ARG A 4 -63.12 -0.86 20.58
CA ARG A 4 -62.47 -0.94 19.23
C ARG A 4 -61.46 0.18 19.00
N LEU A 5 -61.58 1.30 19.66
CA LEU A 5 -60.66 2.46 19.51
C LEU A 5 -59.34 2.22 20.27
N LEU A 6 -59.39 1.47 21.39
CA LEU A 6 -58.20 1.17 22.20
C LEU A 6 -57.27 0.15 21.51
N CYS A 7 -57.83 -0.76 20.69
CA CYS A 7 -57.03 -1.76 19.95
C CYS A 7 -56.24 -1.14 18.77
N CYS A 8 -56.79 -0.11 18.14
CA CYS A 8 -56.08 0.59 17.03
C CYS A 8 -54.92 1.48 17.53
N ILE A 9 -55.01 2.03 18.73
CA ILE A 9 -53.94 2.83 19.34
C ILE A 9 -52.75 1.94 19.74
N PHE A 10 -53.02 0.70 20.22
CA PHE A 10 -51.97 -0.24 20.58
C PHE A 10 -51.25 -0.83 19.37
N LEU A 11 -51.92 -0.96 18.21
CA LEU A 11 -51.30 -1.44 16.96
C LEU A 11 -50.41 -0.39 16.31
N VAL A 12 -50.70 0.90 16.46
CA VAL A 12 -49.88 2.00 15.90
C VAL A 12 -48.62 2.22 16.73
N LEU A 13 -48.63 1.94 18.05
CA LEU A 13 -47.42 2.07 18.88
C LEU A 13 -46.39 0.96 18.65
N MET A 14 -46.74 -0.18 18.06
CA MET A 14 -45.81 -1.28 17.75
C MET A 14 -45.00 -1.05 16.43
N CYS A 15 -45.38 -0.08 15.60
CA CYS A 15 -44.70 0.19 14.35
C CYS A 15 -43.55 1.21 14.47
N VAL A 16 -43.27 1.74 15.66
CA VAL A 16 -42.23 2.77 15.86
C VAL A 16 -40.96 2.23 16.53
N SER A 17 -40.92 0.95 16.89
CA SER A 17 -39.78 0.33 17.58
C SER A 17 -38.98 -0.58 16.66
N GLY A 18 -38.43 -0.05 15.57
CA GLY A 18 -37.70 -0.88 14.62
C GLY A 18 -36.84 -0.10 13.65
N CYS A 19 -36.21 0.98 14.13
CA CYS A 19 -34.91 1.37 13.53
C CYS A 19 -33.84 0.71 14.37
N ASP A 20 -33.64 -0.60 14.19
CA ASP A 20 -32.32 -1.17 14.44
C ASP A 20 -31.40 -0.48 13.47
N ASP A 21 -30.58 0.47 13.96
CA ASP A 21 -29.46 0.99 13.18
C ASP A 21 -28.63 -0.21 12.77
N ALA A 22 -28.64 -0.53 11.48
CA ALA A 22 -27.82 -1.61 10.96
C ALA A 22 -26.38 -1.35 11.45
N PRO A 23 -25.68 -2.38 11.94
CA PRO A 23 -24.33 -2.18 12.47
C PRO A 23 -23.49 -1.44 11.44
N LYS A 24 -22.84 -0.37 11.86
CA LYS A 24 -21.99 0.45 10.98
C LYS A 24 -20.93 -0.44 10.34
N PRO A 25 -20.72 -0.33 9.00
CA PRO A 25 -19.65 -1.08 8.35
C PRO A 25 -18.31 -0.74 9.00
N LYS A 26 -17.53 -1.76 9.34
CA LYS A 26 -16.20 -1.61 9.92
C LYS A 26 -15.13 -1.91 8.88
N ILE A 27 -14.15 -1.01 8.76
CA ILE A 27 -13.02 -1.11 7.83
C ILE A 27 -11.74 -1.34 8.63
N GLY A 28 -10.93 -2.30 8.19
CA GLY A 28 -9.56 -2.48 8.66
C GLY A 28 -8.58 -1.83 7.69
N ILE A 29 -7.58 -1.13 8.20
CA ILE A 29 -6.48 -0.59 7.39
C ILE A 29 -5.17 -1.14 7.93
N SER A 30 -4.39 -1.81 7.06
CA SER A 30 -3.09 -2.37 7.44
C SER A 30 -1.97 -1.77 6.59
N PHE A 31 -1.11 -0.99 7.23
CA PHE A 31 0.11 -0.46 6.66
C PHE A 31 1.29 -1.39 6.97
N GLY A 32 1.76 -2.14 5.99
CA GLY A 32 2.93 -3.02 6.09
C GLY A 32 4.26 -2.32 5.94
N VAL A 33 4.27 -0.99 5.97
CA VAL A 33 5.45 -0.16 5.73
C VAL A 33 5.58 0.85 6.85
N GLY A 34 6.78 0.93 7.43
CA GLY A 34 7.00 1.72 8.62
C GLY A 34 6.98 3.23 8.37
N GLU A 35 8.13 3.81 7.99
CA GLU A 35 8.42 5.20 8.36
C GLU A 35 8.28 6.25 7.25
N ALA A 36 7.73 5.89 6.09
CA ALA A 36 7.52 6.90 5.05
C ALA A 36 6.54 7.97 5.54
N LYS A 37 6.97 9.22 5.53
CA LYS A 37 6.20 10.39 6.03
C LYS A 37 4.79 10.53 5.42
N ARG A 38 4.56 9.94 4.24
CA ARG A 38 3.24 9.99 3.57
C ARG A 38 2.16 9.18 4.30
N TRP A 39 2.50 8.04 4.91
CA TRP A 39 1.50 7.11 5.46
C TRP A 39 0.65 7.68 6.60
N PRO A 40 1.18 8.46 7.55
CA PRO A 40 0.35 9.13 8.55
C PRO A 40 -0.68 10.09 7.96
N ALA A 41 -0.31 10.82 6.90
CA ALA A 41 -1.23 11.73 6.22
C ALA A 41 -2.33 10.95 5.48
N GLU A 42 -1.95 9.92 4.71
CA GLU A 42 -2.91 9.06 3.99
C GLU A 42 -3.86 8.33 4.94
N LYS A 43 -3.35 7.85 6.09
CA LYS A 43 -4.19 7.31 7.17
C LYS A 43 -5.25 8.31 7.59
N GLY A 44 -4.84 9.56 7.87
CA GLY A 44 -5.75 10.63 8.28
C GLY A 44 -6.88 10.84 7.27
N TYR A 45 -6.55 10.97 5.98
CA TYR A 45 -7.54 11.14 4.92
C TYR A 45 -8.51 9.94 4.80
N MET A 46 -8.00 8.71 4.94
CA MET A 46 -8.84 7.51 4.88
C MET A 46 -9.79 7.44 6.08
N GLU A 47 -9.32 7.73 7.28
CA GLU A 47 -10.11 7.72 8.50
C GLU A 47 -11.17 8.82 8.50
N GLU A 48 -10.81 10.04 8.12
CA GLU A 48 -11.73 11.16 7.97
C GLU A 48 -12.86 10.81 6.99
N ARG A 49 -12.50 10.29 5.81
CA ARG A 49 -13.49 9.92 4.80
C ARG A 49 -14.40 8.79 5.26
N ALA A 50 -13.87 7.79 5.94
CA ALA A 50 -14.68 6.71 6.47
C ALA A 50 -15.67 7.20 7.54
N GLN A 51 -15.25 8.12 8.41
CA GLN A 51 -16.12 8.75 9.43
C GLN A 51 -17.24 9.56 8.78
N GLU A 52 -16.94 10.35 7.73
CA GLU A 52 -17.96 11.09 6.96
C GLU A 52 -19.01 10.15 6.35
N LEU A 53 -18.60 8.93 5.98
CA LEU A 53 -19.49 7.89 5.44
C LEU A 53 -20.19 7.06 6.54
N GLY A 54 -20.00 7.41 7.80
CA GLY A 54 -20.59 6.71 8.94
C GLY A 54 -20.00 5.33 9.21
N MET A 55 -18.75 5.07 8.75
CA MET A 55 -18.05 3.79 8.94
C MET A 55 -17.15 3.83 10.18
N GLU A 56 -16.95 2.66 10.80
CA GLU A 56 -15.91 2.49 11.82
C GLU A 56 -14.59 2.08 11.16
N VAL A 57 -13.48 2.56 11.70
CA VAL A 57 -12.14 2.27 11.16
C VAL A 57 -11.22 1.75 12.26
N GLU A 58 -10.51 0.68 11.96
CA GLU A 58 -9.43 0.17 12.80
C GLU A 58 -8.14 0.09 11.98
N THR A 59 -7.10 0.82 12.40
CA THR A 59 -5.83 0.93 11.67
C THR A 59 -4.69 0.24 12.40
N ARG A 60 -3.84 -0.48 11.67
CA ARG A 60 -2.58 -1.08 12.13
C ARG A 60 -1.41 -0.59 11.30
N PHE A 61 -0.31 -0.23 11.98
CA PHE A 61 0.99 0.05 11.38
C PHE A 61 1.98 -1.03 11.77
N ASN A 62 2.43 -1.82 10.81
CA ASN A 62 3.44 -2.84 11.04
C ASN A 62 4.84 -2.28 10.79
N LYS A 63 5.53 -1.86 11.84
CA LYS A 63 6.92 -1.36 11.80
C LYS A 63 7.90 -2.52 11.60
N ALA A 64 9.14 -2.20 11.20
CA ALA A 64 10.17 -3.20 10.93
C ALA A 64 10.54 -4.03 12.18
N ASP A 65 10.49 -3.42 13.34
CA ASP A 65 10.79 -3.98 14.67
C ASP A 65 9.52 -4.41 15.45
N ALA A 66 8.36 -4.42 14.80
CA ALA A 66 7.13 -4.80 15.45
C ALA A 66 7.18 -6.26 15.95
N PRO A 67 6.66 -6.54 17.14
CA PRO A 67 6.62 -7.91 17.68
C PRO A 67 5.69 -8.85 16.90
N LYS A 68 4.74 -8.28 16.17
CA LYS A 68 3.82 -9.00 15.29
C LYS A 68 4.15 -8.76 13.84
N THR A 69 3.94 -9.76 13.00
CA THR A 69 4.01 -9.62 11.55
C THR A 69 2.76 -8.88 11.02
N GLN A 70 2.85 -8.29 9.84
CA GLN A 70 1.67 -7.72 9.18
C GLN A 70 0.55 -8.75 8.98
N MET A 71 0.90 -10.00 8.73
CA MET A 71 -0.05 -11.09 8.59
C MET A 71 -0.88 -11.28 9.87
N GLN A 72 -0.21 -11.31 11.02
CA GLN A 72 -0.90 -11.41 12.33
C GLN A 72 -1.81 -10.21 12.59
N ASP A 73 -1.34 -9.00 12.32
CA ASP A 73 -2.15 -7.78 12.42
C ASP A 73 -3.41 -7.85 11.55
N CYS A 74 -3.26 -8.34 10.30
CA CYS A 74 -4.39 -8.50 9.38
C CYS A 74 -5.37 -9.57 9.83
N PHE A 75 -4.90 -10.69 10.38
CA PHE A 75 -5.78 -11.74 10.91
C PHE A 75 -6.60 -11.22 12.10
N GLU A 76 -5.98 -10.46 13.01
CA GLU A 76 -6.69 -9.83 14.12
C GLU A 76 -7.74 -8.82 13.65
N LEU A 77 -7.41 -7.99 12.64
CA LEU A 77 -8.36 -7.06 12.02
C LEU A 77 -9.56 -7.82 11.42
N ILE A 78 -9.30 -8.89 10.65
CA ILE A 78 -10.34 -9.71 10.03
C ILE A 78 -11.24 -10.35 11.11
N ASP A 79 -10.65 -10.90 12.17
CA ASP A 79 -11.39 -11.52 13.27
C ASP A 79 -12.13 -10.49 14.14
N SER A 80 -11.77 -9.21 14.10
CA SER A 80 -12.52 -8.14 14.78
C SER A 80 -13.83 -7.75 14.07
N GLY A 81 -14.19 -8.43 12.98
CA GLY A 81 -15.44 -8.24 12.27
C GLY A 81 -15.46 -7.11 11.25
N ILE A 82 -14.31 -6.78 10.66
CA ILE A 82 -14.27 -5.86 9.52
C ILE A 82 -14.96 -6.48 8.29
N SER A 83 -15.58 -5.64 7.46
CA SER A 83 -16.16 -6.05 6.17
C SER A 83 -15.21 -5.84 4.99
N VAL A 84 -14.28 -4.89 5.14
CA VAL A 84 -13.28 -4.54 4.12
C VAL A 84 -11.92 -4.37 4.79
N LEU A 85 -10.88 -4.93 4.18
CA LEU A 85 -9.49 -4.71 4.53
C LEU A 85 -8.83 -3.84 3.45
N ILE A 86 -8.35 -2.66 3.80
CA ILE A 86 -7.44 -1.87 2.97
C ILE A 86 -6.02 -2.29 3.33
N LEU A 87 -5.33 -2.93 2.38
CA LEU A 87 -4.03 -3.54 2.58
C LEU A 87 -2.95 -2.80 1.81
N ILE A 88 -1.96 -2.26 2.52
CA ILE A 88 -0.70 -1.80 1.96
C ILE A 88 0.35 -2.87 2.27
N PRO A 89 0.61 -3.82 1.36
CA PRO A 89 1.44 -4.98 1.69
C PRO A 89 2.91 -4.59 1.91
N ARG A 90 3.52 -5.17 2.93
CA ARG A 90 4.97 -5.11 3.15
C ARG A 90 5.71 -5.97 2.12
N ASP A 91 5.19 -7.17 1.91
CA ASP A 91 5.72 -8.17 1.01
C ASP A 91 4.58 -8.62 0.08
N ALA A 92 4.75 -8.37 -1.21
CA ALA A 92 3.72 -8.61 -2.21
C ALA A 92 3.33 -10.10 -2.35
N ARG A 93 4.25 -11.03 -2.04
CA ARG A 93 4.03 -12.49 -2.14
C ARG A 93 3.42 -13.06 -0.86
N LYS A 94 3.97 -12.67 0.29
CA LYS A 94 3.45 -13.14 1.59
C LYS A 94 2.04 -12.64 1.88
N ALA A 95 1.62 -11.56 1.24
CA ALA A 95 0.26 -11.05 1.36
C ALA A 95 -0.82 -12.04 0.86
N ASN A 96 -0.47 -13.05 0.04
CA ASN A 96 -1.42 -14.08 -0.41
C ASN A 96 -2.06 -14.85 0.75
N GLU A 97 -1.33 -15.08 1.85
CA GLU A 97 -1.89 -15.72 3.05
C GLU A 97 -2.98 -14.86 3.70
N ILE A 98 -2.80 -13.53 3.67
CA ILE A 98 -3.81 -12.56 4.15
C ILE A 98 -5.05 -12.61 3.27
N LEU A 99 -4.89 -12.65 1.93
CA LEU A 99 -6.00 -12.75 0.99
C LEU A 99 -6.79 -14.03 1.17
N ALA A 100 -6.10 -15.17 1.29
CA ALA A 100 -6.74 -16.47 1.53
C ALA A 100 -7.56 -16.46 2.83
N TYR A 101 -7.04 -15.84 3.90
CA TYR A 101 -7.74 -15.72 5.16
C TYR A 101 -8.95 -14.79 5.07
N ALA A 102 -8.81 -13.63 4.44
CA ALA A 102 -9.90 -12.69 4.21
C ALA A 102 -11.04 -13.33 3.40
N LYS A 103 -10.70 -14.04 2.32
CA LYS A 103 -11.66 -14.79 1.50
C LYS A 103 -12.44 -15.83 2.31
N LYS A 104 -11.75 -16.60 3.17
CA LYS A 104 -12.40 -17.58 4.08
C LYS A 104 -13.38 -16.92 5.04
N LYS A 105 -13.12 -15.68 5.45
CA LYS A 105 -13.95 -14.90 6.37
C LYS A 105 -14.96 -13.99 5.66
N ASN A 106 -15.04 -14.04 4.33
CA ASN A 106 -15.89 -13.19 3.48
C ASN A 106 -15.60 -11.68 3.66
N VAL A 107 -14.33 -11.32 3.93
CA VAL A 107 -13.84 -9.95 4.01
C VAL A 107 -13.29 -9.55 2.65
N LYS A 108 -13.72 -8.40 2.13
CA LYS A 108 -13.22 -7.84 0.87
C LYS A 108 -11.86 -7.19 1.06
N VAL A 109 -10.98 -7.31 0.05
CA VAL A 109 -9.64 -6.74 0.13
C VAL A 109 -9.40 -5.72 -0.96
N ILE A 110 -9.04 -4.50 -0.55
CA ILE A 110 -8.54 -3.43 -1.41
C ILE A 110 -7.02 -3.37 -1.22
N SER A 111 -6.25 -3.71 -2.25
CA SER A 111 -4.81 -3.48 -2.25
C SER A 111 -4.54 -2.02 -2.61
N TYR A 112 -3.87 -1.28 -1.73
CA TYR A 112 -3.64 0.15 -1.87
C TYR A 112 -2.16 0.47 -2.07
N ALA A 113 -1.86 1.29 -3.08
CA ALA A 113 -0.54 1.78 -3.48
C ALA A 113 0.50 0.71 -3.85
N ARG A 114 0.41 -0.50 -3.32
CA ARG A 114 1.28 -1.65 -3.60
C ARG A 114 0.43 -2.85 -3.97
N ALA A 115 0.74 -3.49 -5.09
CA ALA A 115 0.00 -4.68 -5.52
C ALA A 115 0.42 -5.91 -4.71
N VAL A 116 -0.53 -6.84 -4.54
CA VAL A 116 -0.26 -8.21 -4.12
C VAL A 116 0.00 -9.06 -5.36
N MET A 117 0.93 -10.02 -5.27
CA MET A 117 1.27 -10.90 -6.39
C MET A 117 0.58 -12.25 -6.23
N GLY A 118 -0.16 -12.65 -7.24
CA GLY A 118 -0.57 -14.05 -7.46
C GLY A 118 -1.99 -14.41 -7.10
N GLU A 119 -2.65 -13.73 -6.20
CA GLU A 119 -4.04 -13.98 -5.82
C GLU A 119 -4.98 -12.86 -6.28
N ASP A 120 -6.25 -13.23 -6.46
CA ASP A 120 -7.29 -12.26 -6.80
C ASP A 120 -7.59 -11.35 -5.61
N ILE A 121 -7.45 -10.05 -5.82
CA ILE A 121 -7.93 -9.00 -4.94
C ILE A 121 -9.27 -8.48 -5.45
N ASP A 122 -10.12 -7.97 -4.54
CA ASP A 122 -11.40 -7.39 -4.96
C ASP A 122 -11.21 -6.06 -5.68
N PHE A 123 -10.23 -5.26 -5.25
CA PHE A 123 -9.93 -3.97 -5.88
C PHE A 123 -8.47 -3.55 -5.67
N PHE A 124 -7.91 -2.83 -6.65
CA PHE A 124 -6.60 -2.20 -6.57
C PHE A 124 -6.70 -0.69 -6.75
N VAL A 125 -6.06 0.05 -5.86
CA VAL A 125 -5.92 1.51 -5.95
C VAL A 125 -4.45 1.86 -5.95
N GLY A 126 -3.95 2.38 -7.06
CA GLY A 126 -2.54 2.73 -7.21
C GLY A 126 -2.26 3.46 -8.51
N TYR A 127 -0.99 3.66 -8.77
CA TYR A 127 -0.50 4.28 -10.00
C TYR A 127 0.07 3.25 -10.97
N ASP A 128 0.10 3.58 -12.25
CA ASP A 128 0.89 2.84 -13.25
C ASP A 128 2.38 3.10 -13.01
N THR A 129 2.94 2.29 -12.12
CA THR A 129 4.33 2.44 -11.64
C THR A 129 5.35 2.24 -12.76
N TYR A 130 5.04 1.38 -13.74
CA TYR A 130 5.91 1.20 -14.90
C TYR A 130 5.99 2.47 -15.77
N ARG A 131 4.85 3.13 -16.01
CA ARG A 131 4.82 4.41 -16.74
C ARG A 131 5.50 5.54 -15.97
N ILE A 132 5.39 5.54 -14.64
CA ILE A 132 6.18 6.47 -13.82
C ILE A 132 7.67 6.23 -14.04
N GLY A 133 8.11 4.97 -14.02
CA GLY A 133 9.48 4.59 -14.34
C GLY A 133 9.93 5.10 -15.71
N GLN A 134 9.12 4.88 -16.75
CA GLN A 134 9.41 5.39 -18.11
C GLN A 134 9.61 6.91 -18.12
N SER A 135 8.73 7.65 -17.44
CA SER A 135 8.83 9.12 -17.36
C SER A 135 10.11 9.56 -16.65
N LEU A 136 10.50 8.87 -15.56
CA LEU A 136 11.74 9.16 -14.84
C LEU A 136 12.98 8.90 -15.71
N GLY A 137 13.04 7.75 -16.39
CA GLY A 137 14.15 7.41 -17.29
C GLY A 137 14.26 8.37 -18.46
N LEU A 138 13.13 8.72 -19.08
CA LEU A 138 13.11 9.69 -20.18
C LEU A 138 13.61 11.06 -19.72
N HIS A 139 13.07 11.58 -18.61
CA HIS A 139 13.48 12.88 -18.09
C HIS A 139 14.98 12.92 -17.72
N LEU A 140 15.51 11.85 -17.13
CA LEU A 140 16.94 11.73 -16.86
C LEU A 140 17.76 11.82 -18.15
N THR A 141 17.41 11.02 -19.17
CA THR A 141 18.20 10.91 -20.42
C THR A 141 18.08 12.13 -21.32
N GLU A 142 17.01 12.91 -21.22
CA GLU A 142 16.87 14.23 -21.84
C GLU A 142 17.83 15.27 -21.23
N LYS A 143 18.14 15.16 -19.94
CA LYS A 143 19.02 16.09 -19.21
C LYS A 143 20.48 15.62 -19.21
N THR A 144 20.68 14.30 -19.09
CA THR A 144 22.01 13.70 -18.94
C THR A 144 22.11 12.46 -19.82
N TYR A 145 22.76 12.58 -20.94
CA TYR A 145 22.92 11.50 -21.93
C TYR A 145 24.27 10.77 -21.87
N LYS A 146 25.16 11.18 -20.95
CA LYS A 146 26.48 10.57 -20.72
C LYS A 146 26.96 10.81 -19.29
N GLY A 147 27.80 9.92 -18.79
CA GLY A 147 28.43 10.03 -17.45
C GLY A 147 28.21 8.80 -16.60
N ASN A 148 28.49 8.94 -15.33
CA ASN A 148 28.26 7.87 -14.35
C ASN A 148 26.87 7.98 -13.76
N LEU A 149 26.21 6.83 -13.55
CA LEU A 149 24.86 6.74 -13.02
C LEU A 149 24.80 5.77 -11.84
N ALA A 150 24.23 6.24 -10.73
CA ALA A 150 23.89 5.42 -9.59
C ALA A 150 22.37 5.25 -9.54
N ILE A 151 21.88 4.02 -9.49
CA ILE A 151 20.48 3.69 -9.28
C ILE A 151 20.31 2.99 -7.93
N LEU A 152 19.58 3.63 -7.04
CA LEU A 152 19.10 3.04 -5.79
C LEU A 152 17.65 2.66 -6.00
N LYS A 153 17.39 1.37 -6.17
CA LYS A 153 16.06 0.79 -6.27
C LYS A 153 15.45 0.67 -4.89
N GLY A 154 14.13 0.65 -4.78
CA GLY A 154 13.46 0.42 -3.50
C GLY A 154 13.63 -0.99 -2.96
N ASP A 155 12.80 -1.40 -2.01
CA ASP A 155 12.83 -2.78 -1.50
C ASP A 155 12.42 -3.77 -2.60
N LYS A 156 13.18 -4.86 -2.74
CA LYS A 156 12.90 -5.91 -3.74
C LYS A 156 11.59 -6.67 -3.52
N ASN A 157 11.06 -6.65 -2.28
CA ASN A 157 9.79 -7.28 -1.94
C ASN A 157 8.58 -6.34 -2.20
N ASP A 158 8.83 -5.06 -2.51
CA ASP A 158 7.83 -4.13 -2.99
C ASP A 158 7.64 -4.30 -4.50
N PHE A 159 6.42 -4.67 -4.90
CA PHE A 159 6.07 -4.87 -6.31
C PHE A 159 6.39 -3.66 -7.20
N ASN A 160 6.34 -2.46 -6.66
CA ASN A 160 6.61 -1.23 -7.41
C ASN A 160 8.09 -1.05 -7.78
N SER A 161 9.01 -1.55 -6.95
CA SER A 161 10.45 -1.32 -7.17
C SER A 161 10.96 -1.87 -8.50
N PRO A 162 10.72 -3.13 -8.88
CA PRO A 162 11.13 -3.63 -10.19
C PRO A 162 10.41 -2.93 -11.34
N LEU A 163 9.12 -2.59 -11.20
CA LEU A 163 8.37 -1.91 -12.26
C LEU A 163 8.89 -0.50 -12.54
N LEU A 164 9.24 0.26 -11.50
CA LEU A 164 9.89 1.57 -11.65
C LEU A 164 11.22 1.44 -12.39
N TYR A 165 12.03 0.48 -11.98
CA TYR A 165 13.33 0.22 -12.61
C TYR A 165 13.19 -0.19 -14.07
N ASP A 166 12.35 -1.18 -14.36
CA ASP A 166 12.15 -1.68 -15.72
C ASP A 166 11.62 -0.58 -16.65
N GLY A 167 10.69 0.23 -16.16
CA GLY A 167 10.21 1.40 -16.89
C GLY A 167 11.33 2.41 -17.20
N ALA A 168 12.14 2.77 -16.18
CA ALA A 168 13.23 3.73 -16.34
C ALA A 168 14.32 3.22 -17.31
N MET A 169 14.60 1.93 -17.27
CA MET A 169 15.62 1.30 -18.11
C MET A 169 15.27 1.30 -19.60
N ILE A 170 14.03 1.54 -20.01
CA ILE A 170 13.64 1.69 -21.42
C ILE A 170 14.48 2.79 -22.09
N SER A 171 14.66 3.92 -21.43
CA SER A 171 15.45 5.05 -21.97
C SER A 171 16.93 4.97 -21.58
N ILE A 172 17.26 4.41 -20.45
CA ILE A 172 18.63 4.38 -19.90
C ILE A 172 19.47 3.28 -20.55
N ARG A 173 18.93 2.07 -20.74
CA ARG A 173 19.64 0.90 -21.25
C ARG A 173 20.38 1.14 -22.57
N PRO A 174 19.81 1.79 -23.59
CA PRO A 174 20.54 2.08 -24.84
C PRO A 174 21.77 2.97 -24.65
N LEU A 175 21.76 3.83 -23.61
CA LEU A 175 22.91 4.68 -23.28
C LEU A 175 24.00 3.88 -22.55
N VAL A 176 23.63 2.93 -21.73
CA VAL A 176 24.57 2.01 -21.06
C VAL A 176 25.20 1.08 -22.08
N GLU A 177 24.44 0.46 -22.97
CA GLU A 177 24.92 -0.48 -23.98
C GLU A 177 25.92 0.13 -24.95
N ARG A 178 25.76 1.41 -25.31
CA ARG A 178 26.75 2.14 -26.14
C ARG A 178 27.89 2.80 -25.36
N GLY A 179 27.99 2.57 -24.06
CA GLY A 179 29.03 3.10 -23.19
C GLY A 179 28.93 4.60 -22.88
N ALA A 180 27.82 5.25 -23.20
CA ALA A 180 27.62 6.66 -22.87
C ALA A 180 27.34 6.86 -21.38
N ILE A 181 26.60 5.91 -20.75
CA ILE A 181 26.36 5.88 -19.31
C ILE A 181 27.10 4.69 -18.71
N HIS A 182 27.83 4.93 -17.63
CA HIS A 182 28.46 3.90 -16.80
C HIS A 182 27.69 3.73 -15.49
N MET A 183 27.15 2.53 -15.28
CA MET A 183 26.46 2.22 -14.03
C MET A 183 27.48 2.00 -12.91
N ILE A 184 27.57 2.93 -11.98
CA ILE A 184 28.46 2.82 -10.79
C ILE A 184 27.77 2.20 -9.59
N LEU A 185 26.44 2.18 -9.60
CA LEU A 185 25.59 1.52 -8.59
C LEU A 185 24.25 1.16 -9.22
N ASP A 186 23.80 -0.08 -9.02
CA ASP A 186 22.50 -0.57 -9.47
C ASP A 186 21.96 -1.60 -8.48
N GLU A 187 21.48 -1.12 -7.31
CA GLU A 187 21.18 -1.97 -6.18
C GLU A 187 19.82 -1.71 -5.55
N TYR A 188 19.22 -2.75 -4.96
CA TYR A 188 18.03 -2.64 -4.14
C TYR A 188 18.37 -2.15 -2.73
N VAL A 189 17.51 -1.30 -2.19
CA VAL A 189 17.61 -0.77 -0.82
C VAL A 189 16.60 -1.49 0.07
N ASN A 190 17.09 -2.45 0.84
CA ASN A 190 16.25 -3.27 1.70
C ASN A 190 15.49 -2.41 2.72
N GLY A 191 14.18 -2.67 2.85
CA GLY A 191 13.28 -1.93 3.75
C GLY A 191 13.08 -0.45 3.39
N TRP A 192 13.48 0.01 2.19
CA TRP A 192 13.49 1.44 1.81
C TRP A 192 14.31 2.30 2.78
N SER A 193 15.35 1.71 3.41
CA SER A 193 16.14 2.38 4.44
C SER A 193 16.97 3.53 3.87
N VAL A 194 16.68 4.75 4.34
CA VAL A 194 17.41 5.97 3.95
C VAL A 194 18.89 5.88 4.34
N ASP A 195 19.20 5.34 5.53
CA ASP A 195 20.58 5.21 5.99
C ASP A 195 21.37 4.18 5.18
N LEU A 196 20.72 3.08 4.79
CA LEU A 196 21.35 2.11 3.89
C LEU A 196 21.60 2.74 2.51
N ALA A 197 20.62 3.45 1.94
CA ALA A 197 20.77 4.15 0.66
C ALA A 197 21.92 5.15 0.68
N LYS A 198 22.03 5.96 1.75
CA LYS A 198 23.14 6.91 1.94
C LYS A 198 24.50 6.22 1.95
N ARG A 199 24.64 5.14 2.74
CA ARG A 199 25.90 4.37 2.78
C ARG A 199 26.26 3.82 1.41
N MET A 200 25.33 3.12 0.74
CA MET A 200 25.56 2.52 -0.57
C MET A 200 25.98 3.56 -1.61
N LEU A 201 25.33 4.71 -1.63
CA LEU A 201 25.69 5.80 -2.55
C LEU A 201 27.06 6.39 -2.20
N THR A 202 27.35 6.64 -0.94
CA THR A 202 28.65 7.16 -0.47
C THR A 202 29.78 6.21 -0.88
N ASP A 203 29.62 4.91 -0.64
CA ASP A 203 30.62 3.90 -0.99
C ASP A 203 30.86 3.84 -2.51
N ALA A 204 29.77 3.92 -3.31
CA ALA A 204 29.88 3.95 -4.76
C ALA A 204 30.63 5.20 -5.28
N ILE A 205 30.34 6.37 -4.70
CA ILE A 205 31.01 7.63 -5.06
C ILE A 205 32.52 7.56 -4.74
N ILE A 206 32.86 7.11 -3.54
CA ILE A 206 34.27 6.97 -3.11
C ILE A 206 35.01 5.99 -4.02
N LYS A 207 34.41 4.83 -4.32
CA LYS A 207 34.99 3.80 -5.19
C LYS A 207 35.24 4.28 -6.61
N ASN A 208 34.51 5.29 -7.07
CA ASN A 208 34.62 5.89 -8.38
C ASN A 208 35.36 7.26 -8.36
N ASP A 209 36.24 7.48 -7.38
CA ASP A 209 37.07 8.71 -7.27
C ASP A 209 36.22 9.99 -7.29
N TYR A 210 35.05 9.98 -6.63
CA TYR A 210 34.10 11.12 -6.58
C TYR A 210 33.58 11.59 -7.95
N LYS A 211 33.65 10.73 -8.97
CA LYS A 211 33.09 11.02 -10.31
C LYS A 211 31.64 10.50 -10.37
N ILE A 212 30.69 11.40 -10.50
CA ILE A 212 29.27 11.11 -10.75
C ILE A 212 28.83 11.87 -12.00
#